data_497a2acb0ed10d330cb610f701c2cdf1
#
_entry.id   497a2acb0ed10d330cb610f701c2cdf1
#
_cell.length_a   1.000
_cell.length_b   1.000
_cell.length_c   1.000
_cell.angle_alpha   90.00
_cell.angle_beta   90.00
_cell.angle_gamma   90.00
#
_symmetry.space_group_name_H-M   'P 1'
#
loop_
_entity.id
_entity.type
_entity.pdbx_description
1 polymer ?
#
loop_
_entity_poly.entity_id
_entity_poly.type
_entity_poly.pdbx_seq_one_letter_code
_entity_poly.pdbx_strand_id
1 'polypeptide(L)'
;MANPIAVFGSINMDLVVYSDSLPAEGETIFGNSFENFLGGKGANQAVAGSRLGSEVSFVGKIGNDLFGKRLREKLESENVDTELLEEHDGESGVAMINVVESTSQNQIIVISGANKHTQATQVSDSALSDIEILVSQMEIPSQEKEKLFIRASEKNC
;
A
#
# COMPACT_ATOMS: atom_id res chain seq x y z
N MET A 1 -26.63 3.98 -2.45
CA MET A 1 -25.72 3.83 -1.27
C MET A 1 -24.39 3.41 -1.83
N ALA A 2 -23.28 3.93 -1.33
CA ALA A 2 -21.95 3.50 -1.79
C ALA A 2 -21.71 2.08 -1.25
N ASN A 3 -21.17 1.20 -2.11
CA ASN A 3 -20.84 -0.17 -1.70
C ASN A 3 -19.54 -0.12 -0.87
N PRO A 4 -19.54 -0.57 0.39
CA PRO A 4 -18.35 -0.57 1.21
C PRO A 4 -17.30 -1.55 0.69
N ILE A 5 -16.11 -1.03 0.46
CA ILE A 5 -14.96 -1.77 -0.07
C ILE A 5 -13.91 -1.90 1.02
N ALA A 6 -13.39 -3.09 1.26
CA ALA A 6 -12.16 -3.28 2.02
C ALA A 6 -11.00 -3.61 1.07
N VAL A 7 -9.90 -2.88 1.21
CA VAL A 7 -8.66 -3.17 0.48
C VAL A 7 -7.65 -3.77 1.43
N PHE A 8 -7.42 -5.07 1.33
CA PHE A 8 -6.42 -5.83 2.08
C PHE A 8 -5.13 -5.89 1.28
N GLY A 9 -4.17 -5.03 1.60
CA GLY A 9 -3.05 -4.83 0.69
C GLY A 9 -1.84 -4.11 1.23
N SER A 10 -0.91 -3.87 0.32
CA SER A 10 0.36 -3.19 0.56
C SER A 10 0.21 -1.67 0.59
N ILE A 11 1.07 -1.05 1.39
CA ILE A 11 1.28 0.39 1.44
C ILE A 11 2.78 0.68 1.54
N ASN A 12 3.29 1.55 0.70
CA ASN A 12 4.71 1.89 0.63
C ASN A 12 4.92 3.41 0.61
N MET A 13 6.07 3.84 1.10
CA MET A 13 6.61 5.14 0.75
C MET A 13 7.45 4.97 -0.51
N ASP A 14 6.99 5.54 -1.62
CA ASP A 14 7.73 5.55 -2.88
C ASP A 14 8.72 6.73 -2.87
N LEU A 15 10.01 6.41 -2.94
CA LEU A 15 11.12 7.35 -2.97
C LEU A 15 11.62 7.42 -4.42
N VAL A 16 11.30 8.51 -5.12
CA VAL A 16 11.54 8.64 -6.55
C VAL A 16 12.70 9.61 -6.80
N VAL A 17 13.73 9.14 -7.48
CA VAL A 17 14.84 9.94 -7.99
C VAL A 17 14.71 10.05 -9.51
N TYR A 18 14.78 11.27 -10.01
CA TYR A 18 14.83 11.56 -11.44
C TYR A 18 16.25 11.88 -11.86
N SER A 19 16.70 11.32 -12.97
CA SER A 19 18.06 11.48 -13.51
C SER A 19 18.08 11.40 -15.03
N ASP A 20 19.19 11.79 -15.64
CA ASP A 20 19.39 11.70 -17.10
C ASP A 20 19.72 10.27 -17.55
N SER A 21 20.29 9.45 -16.65
CA SER A 21 20.66 8.06 -16.92
C SER A 21 20.59 7.23 -15.63
N LEU A 22 20.60 5.91 -15.77
CA LEU A 22 20.81 4.99 -14.63
C LEU A 22 22.31 4.80 -14.40
N PRO A 23 22.80 4.76 -13.14
CA PRO A 23 24.21 4.52 -12.85
C PRO A 23 24.61 3.09 -13.25
N ALA A 24 25.80 2.95 -13.84
CA ALA A 24 26.42 1.65 -14.04
C ALA A 24 26.96 1.11 -12.70
N GLU A 25 27.38 -0.17 -12.70
CA GLU A 25 28.00 -0.77 -11.51
C GLU A 25 29.23 0.02 -11.04
N GLY A 26 29.23 0.44 -9.78
CA GLY A 26 30.31 1.24 -9.18
C GLY A 26 30.31 2.73 -9.56
N GLU A 27 29.36 3.18 -10.38
CA GLU A 27 29.26 4.57 -10.80
C GLU A 27 28.45 5.40 -9.80
N THR A 28 28.84 6.67 -9.65
CA THR A 28 28.07 7.70 -8.95
C THR A 28 27.64 8.74 -9.95
N ILE A 29 26.33 9.00 -10.02
CA ILE A 29 25.77 10.08 -10.84
C ILE A 29 25.04 11.10 -9.97
N PHE A 30 24.80 12.29 -10.51
CA PHE A 30 23.92 13.27 -9.88
C PHE A 30 22.50 13.10 -10.42
N GLY A 31 21.49 13.09 -9.52
CA GLY A 31 20.09 13.16 -9.88
C GLY A 31 19.64 14.61 -10.08
N ASN A 32 18.53 14.79 -10.80
CA ASN A 32 17.94 16.09 -11.11
C ASN A 32 16.95 16.54 -10.02
N SER A 33 16.17 15.60 -9.49
CA SER A 33 15.19 15.87 -8.42
C SER A 33 14.90 14.60 -7.60
N PHE A 34 14.25 14.82 -6.45
CA PHE A 34 13.80 13.78 -5.55
C PHE A 34 12.38 14.10 -5.06
N GLU A 35 11.51 13.12 -5.14
CA GLU A 35 10.15 13.22 -4.64
C GLU A 35 9.77 11.97 -3.85
N ASN A 36 8.73 12.09 -2.98
CA ASN A 36 8.16 10.95 -2.28
C ASN A 36 6.63 10.94 -2.39
N PHE A 37 6.08 9.75 -2.59
CA PHE A 37 4.65 9.57 -2.81
C PHE A 37 4.09 8.44 -1.94
N LEU A 38 2.78 8.50 -1.69
CA LEU A 38 2.03 7.32 -1.27
C LEU A 38 2.06 6.31 -2.41
N GLY A 39 2.53 5.12 -2.14
CA GLY A 39 2.60 3.99 -3.07
C GLY A 39 2.12 2.69 -2.44
N GLY A 40 2.42 1.60 -3.13
CA GLY A 40 1.88 0.27 -2.85
C GLY A 40 0.57 0.01 -3.59
N LYS A 41 0.44 -1.19 -4.19
CA LYS A 41 -0.73 -1.51 -5.03
C LYS A 41 -2.05 -1.48 -4.25
N GLY A 42 -2.01 -1.85 -2.96
CA GLY A 42 -3.17 -1.75 -2.07
C GLY A 42 -3.60 -0.32 -1.85
N ALA A 43 -2.69 0.54 -1.41
CA ALA A 43 -2.99 1.95 -1.16
C ALA A 43 -3.48 2.66 -2.42
N ASN A 44 -2.86 2.40 -3.59
CA ASN A 44 -3.28 2.97 -4.86
C ASN A 44 -4.72 2.58 -5.22
N GLN A 45 -5.13 1.33 -4.99
CA GLN A 45 -6.50 0.87 -5.24
C GLN A 45 -7.49 1.47 -4.23
N ALA A 46 -7.12 1.58 -2.96
CA ALA A 46 -7.95 2.22 -1.94
C ALA A 46 -8.24 3.69 -2.28
N VAL A 47 -7.20 4.45 -2.63
CA VAL A 47 -7.34 5.85 -3.06
C VAL A 47 -8.20 5.98 -4.32
N ALA A 48 -7.99 5.09 -5.30
CA ALA A 48 -8.80 5.10 -6.53
C ALA A 48 -10.29 4.83 -6.22
N GLY A 49 -10.60 3.85 -5.38
CA GLY A 49 -11.97 3.56 -4.95
C GLY A 49 -12.63 4.72 -4.23
N SER A 50 -11.92 5.35 -3.29
CA SER A 50 -12.42 6.53 -2.57
C SER A 50 -12.67 7.71 -3.50
N ARG A 51 -11.76 8.02 -4.42
CA ARG A 51 -11.93 9.09 -5.42
C ARG A 51 -13.09 8.85 -6.39
N LEU A 52 -13.48 7.59 -6.60
CA LEU A 52 -14.66 7.21 -7.38
C LEU A 52 -15.97 7.24 -6.58
N GLY A 53 -15.90 7.61 -5.29
CA GLY A 53 -17.07 7.81 -4.43
C GLY A 53 -17.51 6.58 -3.63
N SER A 54 -16.68 5.53 -3.55
CA SER A 54 -16.93 4.39 -2.67
C SER A 54 -16.49 4.69 -1.24
N GLU A 55 -17.14 4.07 -0.26
CA GLU A 55 -16.65 3.98 1.11
C GLU A 55 -15.54 2.92 1.16
N VAL A 56 -14.31 3.32 1.48
CA VAL A 56 -13.15 2.43 1.43
C VAL A 56 -12.44 2.36 2.77
N SER A 57 -12.29 1.15 3.32
CA SER A 57 -11.43 0.84 4.46
C SER A 57 -10.15 0.17 3.97
N PHE A 58 -9.01 0.62 4.48
CA PHE A 58 -7.71 0.04 4.16
C PHE A 58 -7.24 -0.88 5.29
N VAL A 59 -6.95 -2.12 4.93
CA VAL A 59 -6.44 -3.16 5.83
C VAL A 59 -4.99 -3.48 5.47
N GLY A 60 -4.06 -3.19 6.37
CA GLY A 60 -2.64 -3.40 6.12
C GLY A 60 -1.79 -3.08 7.34
N LYS A 61 -0.48 -3.03 7.15
CA LYS A 61 0.45 -2.63 8.20
C LYS A 61 1.45 -1.59 7.73
N ILE A 62 1.72 -0.63 8.62
CA ILE A 62 2.79 0.36 8.51
C ILE A 62 3.80 0.14 9.62
N GLY A 63 5.01 0.66 9.46
CA GLY A 63 5.99 0.72 10.54
C GLY A 63 5.68 1.80 11.56
N ASN A 64 6.24 1.68 12.75
CA ASN A 64 6.20 2.74 13.77
C ASN A 64 7.28 3.81 13.51
N ASP A 65 7.45 4.20 12.26
CA ASP A 65 8.45 5.14 11.77
C ASP A 65 7.79 6.41 11.16
N LEU A 66 8.63 7.35 10.73
CA LEU A 66 8.15 8.60 10.12
C LEU A 66 7.35 8.35 8.83
N PHE A 67 7.70 7.31 8.06
CA PHE A 67 6.98 6.96 6.85
C PHE A 67 5.59 6.40 7.20
N GLY A 68 5.48 5.53 8.20
CA GLY A 68 4.19 5.00 8.65
C GLY A 68 3.19 6.10 9.00
N LYS A 69 3.63 7.10 9.78
CA LYS A 69 2.81 8.27 10.11
C LYS A 69 2.34 9.01 8.85
N ARG A 70 3.25 9.32 7.93
CA ARG A 70 2.94 10.03 6.68
C ARG A 70 2.01 9.24 5.77
N LEU A 71 2.18 7.91 5.71
CA LEU A 71 1.34 7.02 4.90
C LEU A 71 -0.10 7.00 5.41
N ARG A 72 -0.30 6.93 6.74
CA ARG A 72 -1.63 7.04 7.36
C ARG A 72 -2.29 8.39 7.05
N GLU A 73 -1.59 9.49 7.32
CA GLU A 73 -2.08 10.84 7.04
C GLU A 73 -2.48 11.03 5.58
N LYS A 74 -1.74 10.42 4.64
CA LYS A 74 -2.04 10.46 3.21
C LYS A 74 -3.31 9.69 2.86
N LEU A 75 -3.51 8.48 3.38
CA LEU A 75 -4.75 7.71 3.16
C LEU A 75 -5.96 8.48 3.72
N GLU A 76 -5.85 9.01 4.93
CA GLU A 76 -6.90 9.81 5.57
C GLU A 76 -7.24 11.07 4.76
N SER A 77 -6.23 11.74 4.19
CA SER A 77 -6.44 12.91 3.33
C SER A 77 -7.17 12.59 2.02
N GLU A 78 -7.17 11.32 1.62
CA GLU A 78 -7.91 10.79 0.45
C GLU A 78 -9.26 10.16 0.86
N ASN A 79 -9.73 10.41 2.09
CA ASN A 79 -10.97 9.89 2.68
C ASN A 79 -11.03 8.34 2.70
N VAL A 80 -9.90 7.68 2.88
CA VAL A 80 -9.81 6.24 3.13
C VAL A 80 -9.83 6.02 4.63
N ASP A 81 -10.72 5.14 5.11
CA ASP A 81 -10.74 4.74 6.51
C ASP A 81 -9.51 3.91 6.84
N THR A 82 -8.80 4.27 7.91
CA THR A 82 -7.55 3.66 8.38
C THR A 82 -7.69 2.94 9.73
N GLU A 83 -8.91 2.66 10.20
CA GLU A 83 -9.11 1.98 11.49
C GLU A 83 -8.46 0.58 11.52
N LEU A 84 -8.43 -0.12 10.38
CA LEU A 84 -7.80 -1.43 10.22
C LEU A 84 -6.34 -1.38 9.71
N LEU A 85 -5.75 -0.19 9.62
CA LEU A 85 -4.33 0.01 9.34
C LEU A 85 -3.54 -0.03 10.64
N GLU A 86 -2.89 -1.15 10.91
CA GLU A 86 -2.15 -1.37 12.15
C GLU A 86 -0.67 -0.95 12.04
N GLU A 87 -0.10 -0.54 13.18
CA GLU A 87 1.34 -0.33 13.30
C GLU A 87 2.05 -1.63 13.64
N HIS A 88 3.23 -1.81 13.05
CA HIS A 88 4.16 -2.89 13.33
C HIS A 88 5.45 -2.31 13.92
N ASP A 89 6.02 -2.98 14.90
CA ASP A 89 7.32 -2.59 15.45
C ASP A 89 8.43 -2.90 14.42
N GLY A 90 8.79 -1.89 13.65
CA GLY A 90 9.76 -1.97 12.56
C GLY A 90 9.50 -0.93 11.47
N GLU A 91 10.09 -1.15 10.31
CA GLU A 91 10.09 -0.21 9.19
C GLU A 91 8.83 -0.37 8.32
N SER A 92 8.33 0.74 7.80
CA SER A 92 7.30 0.78 6.76
C SER A 92 7.81 0.17 5.44
N GLY A 93 6.89 -0.23 4.57
CA GLY A 93 7.23 -0.60 3.19
C GLY A 93 7.79 0.61 2.42
N VAL A 94 8.83 0.38 1.63
CA VAL A 94 9.49 1.40 0.81
C VAL A 94 9.71 0.87 -0.60
N ALA A 95 9.49 1.71 -1.61
CA ALA A 95 9.98 1.48 -2.97
C ALA A 95 11.01 2.56 -3.33
N MET A 96 12.22 2.13 -3.68
CA MET A 96 13.24 3.02 -4.25
C MET A 96 13.12 2.97 -5.77
N ILE A 97 12.81 4.12 -6.37
CA ILE A 97 12.48 4.22 -7.79
C ILE A 97 13.43 5.21 -8.46
N ASN A 98 14.21 4.73 -9.41
CA ASN A 98 15.02 5.58 -10.28
C ASN A 98 14.31 5.73 -11.62
N VAL A 99 14.10 6.96 -12.07
CA VAL A 99 13.43 7.29 -13.35
C VAL A 99 14.38 8.07 -14.25
N VAL A 100 14.57 7.58 -15.47
CA VAL A 100 15.28 8.32 -16.53
C VAL A 100 14.27 9.23 -17.24
N GLU A 101 14.42 10.55 -17.06
CA GLU A 101 13.41 11.52 -17.53
C GLU A 101 13.18 11.47 -19.04
N SER A 102 14.26 11.34 -19.83
CA SER A 102 14.19 11.38 -21.30
C SER A 102 13.50 10.14 -21.92
N THR A 103 13.52 9.00 -21.25
CA THR A 103 13.02 7.71 -21.79
C THR A 103 11.87 7.14 -21.00
N SER A 104 11.56 7.70 -19.81
CA SER A 104 10.62 7.14 -18.82
C SER A 104 10.95 5.70 -18.40
N GLN A 105 12.16 5.24 -18.65
CA GLN A 105 12.64 3.96 -18.10
C GLN A 105 12.80 4.08 -16.59
N ASN A 106 12.48 3.02 -15.86
CA ASN A 106 12.64 2.99 -14.43
C ASN A 106 13.30 1.70 -13.92
N GLN A 107 13.90 1.81 -12.74
CA GLN A 107 14.34 0.68 -11.93
C GLN A 107 13.74 0.82 -10.55
N ILE A 108 13.16 -0.26 -10.03
CA ILE A 108 12.43 -0.25 -8.76
C ILE A 108 12.99 -1.36 -7.86
N ILE A 109 13.34 -0.98 -6.63
CA ILE A 109 13.69 -1.91 -5.55
C ILE A 109 12.65 -1.75 -4.46
N VAL A 110 11.94 -2.85 -4.13
CA VAL A 110 10.91 -2.85 -3.10
C VAL A 110 11.41 -3.53 -1.84
N ILE A 111 11.23 -2.85 -0.72
CA ILE A 111 11.45 -3.36 0.63
C ILE A 111 10.09 -3.49 1.29
N SER A 112 9.64 -4.72 1.51
CA SER A 112 8.27 -4.98 2.00
C SER A 112 7.98 -4.37 3.38
N GLY A 113 8.99 -4.28 4.26
CA GLY A 113 8.83 -3.74 5.60
C GLY A 113 7.64 -4.37 6.34
N ALA A 114 6.79 -3.54 6.92
CA ALA A 114 5.59 -3.95 7.66
C ALA A 114 4.57 -4.73 6.81
N ASN A 115 4.54 -4.56 5.48
CA ASN A 115 3.60 -5.29 4.61
C ASN A 115 3.68 -6.82 4.75
N LYS A 116 4.87 -7.36 5.00
CA LYS A 116 5.06 -8.81 5.20
C LYS A 116 4.43 -9.36 6.49
N HIS A 117 3.98 -8.48 7.37
CA HIS A 117 3.33 -8.80 8.64
C HIS A 117 1.82 -8.57 8.63
N THR A 118 1.25 -8.18 7.48
CA THR A 118 -0.20 -8.03 7.29
C THR A 118 -0.90 -9.36 7.49
N GLN A 119 -1.97 -9.39 8.31
CA GLN A 119 -2.64 -10.61 8.76
C GLN A 119 -4.15 -10.55 8.55
N ALA A 120 -4.74 -11.68 8.18
CA ALA A 120 -6.20 -11.83 8.03
C ALA A 120 -6.98 -11.54 9.32
N THR A 121 -6.35 -11.72 10.47
CA THR A 121 -6.94 -11.48 11.79
C THR A 121 -7.17 -10.00 12.11
N GLN A 122 -6.61 -9.07 11.32
CA GLN A 122 -6.89 -7.65 11.45
C GLN A 122 -8.36 -7.32 11.14
N VAL A 123 -9.03 -8.17 10.36
CA VAL A 123 -10.45 -8.00 10.03
C VAL A 123 -11.27 -8.98 10.86
N SER A 124 -12.13 -8.48 11.73
CA SER A 124 -13.07 -9.30 12.50
C SER A 124 -14.18 -9.87 11.62
N ASP A 125 -14.84 -10.93 12.07
CA ASP A 125 -15.99 -11.50 11.33
C ASP A 125 -17.18 -10.54 11.25
N SER A 126 -17.35 -9.67 12.25
CA SER A 126 -18.35 -8.61 12.21
C SER A 126 -18.03 -7.58 11.13
N ALA A 127 -16.77 -7.13 11.02
CA ALA A 127 -16.36 -6.19 9.99
C ALA A 127 -16.52 -6.78 8.57
N LEU A 128 -16.23 -8.09 8.39
CA LEU A 128 -16.45 -8.76 7.10
C LEU A 128 -17.93 -8.76 6.69
N SER A 129 -18.86 -8.79 7.63
CA SER A 129 -20.30 -8.78 7.32
C SER A 129 -20.81 -7.44 6.78
N ASP A 130 -20.06 -6.36 7.03
CA ASP A 130 -20.39 -5.01 6.57
C ASP A 130 -19.68 -4.65 5.25
N ILE A 131 -18.81 -5.52 4.74
CA ILE A 131 -18.04 -5.33 3.50
C ILE A 131 -18.75 -6.02 2.35
N GLU A 132 -18.98 -5.31 1.25
CA GLU A 132 -19.57 -5.89 0.02
C GLU A 132 -18.48 -6.36 -0.96
N ILE A 133 -17.32 -5.71 -0.97
CA ILE A 133 -16.22 -6.02 -1.90
C ILE A 133 -14.91 -6.08 -1.13
N LEU A 134 -14.23 -7.22 -1.21
CA LEU A 134 -12.87 -7.40 -0.70
C LEU A 134 -11.86 -7.43 -1.85
N VAL A 135 -10.92 -6.50 -1.85
CA VAL A 135 -9.88 -6.36 -2.88
C VAL A 135 -8.51 -6.68 -2.29
N SER A 136 -7.67 -7.41 -3.02
CA SER A 136 -6.27 -7.65 -2.62
C SER A 136 -5.35 -7.79 -3.82
N GLN A 137 -4.03 -7.70 -3.57
CA GLN A 137 -2.96 -7.75 -4.57
C GLN A 137 -1.88 -8.77 -4.14
N MET A 138 -0.79 -8.87 -4.92
CA MET A 138 0.26 -9.88 -4.70
C MET A 138 1.50 -9.33 -3.94
N GLU A 139 1.33 -8.28 -3.14
CA GLU A 139 2.43 -7.64 -2.39
C GLU A 139 2.39 -7.85 -0.87
N ILE A 140 1.45 -8.65 -0.38
CA ILE A 140 1.32 -9.09 1.02
C ILE A 140 1.31 -10.63 1.08
N PRO A 141 1.46 -11.25 2.28
CA PRO A 141 1.56 -12.70 2.39
C PRO A 141 0.36 -13.43 1.78
N SER A 142 0.62 -14.35 0.84
CA SER A 142 -0.43 -15.07 0.10
C SER A 142 -1.31 -15.92 1.01
N GLN A 143 -0.73 -16.53 2.05
CA GLN A 143 -1.49 -17.33 3.03
C GLN A 143 -2.51 -16.50 3.80
N GLU A 144 -2.18 -15.25 4.13
CA GLU A 144 -3.10 -14.36 4.85
C GLU A 144 -4.25 -13.89 3.94
N LYS A 145 -3.96 -13.67 2.66
CA LYS A 145 -5.01 -13.40 1.66
C LYS A 145 -5.98 -14.58 1.54
N GLU A 146 -5.44 -15.79 1.38
CA GLU A 146 -6.25 -17.00 1.28
C GLU A 146 -7.18 -17.16 2.48
N LYS A 147 -6.65 -17.03 3.71
CA LYS A 147 -7.43 -17.09 4.94
C LYS A 147 -8.56 -16.06 4.96
N LEU A 148 -8.27 -14.80 4.58
CA LEU A 148 -9.26 -13.74 4.61
C LEU A 148 -10.33 -13.95 3.53
N PHE A 149 -9.96 -14.35 2.31
CA PHE A 149 -10.92 -14.62 1.23
C PHE A 149 -11.83 -15.81 1.54
N ILE A 150 -11.34 -16.88 2.17
CA ILE A 150 -12.17 -17.98 2.63
C ILE A 150 -13.22 -17.48 3.62
N ARG A 151 -12.82 -16.71 4.64
CA ARG A 151 -13.73 -16.13 5.64
C ARG A 151 -14.74 -15.16 5.01
N ALA A 152 -14.29 -14.33 4.05
CA ALA A 152 -15.16 -13.40 3.34
C ALA A 152 -16.24 -14.15 2.52
N SER A 153 -15.86 -15.22 1.82
CA SER A 153 -16.82 -16.02 1.04
C SER A 153 -17.90 -16.66 1.89
N GLU A 154 -17.62 -17.00 3.15
CA GLU A 154 -18.60 -17.52 4.11
C GLU A 154 -19.60 -16.46 4.59
N LYS A 155 -19.28 -15.17 4.39
CA LYS A 155 -20.11 -14.01 4.76
C LYS A 155 -20.82 -13.35 3.58
N ASN A 156 -20.69 -13.93 2.36
CA ASN A 156 -21.21 -13.37 1.10
C ASN A 156 -20.61 -12.01 0.71
N CYS A 157 -19.38 -11.75 1.12
CA CYS A 157 -18.56 -10.62 0.66
C CYS A 157 -17.89 -10.97 -0.68
#